data_2005053d7d551738611ff3771d3b1264
#
_entry.id   2005053d7d551738611ff3771d3b1264
#
_cell.length_a   1.000
_cell.length_b   1.000
_cell.length_c   1.000
_cell.angle_alpha   90.00
_cell.angle_beta   90.00
_cell.angle_gamma   90.00
#
_symmetry.space_group_name_H-M   'P 1'
#
loop_
_entity.id
_entity.type
_entity.pdbx_description
1 polymer ?
#
loop_
_entity_poly.entity_id
_entity_poly.type
_entity_poly.pdbx_seq_one_letter_code
_entity_poly.pdbx_strand_id
1 'polypeptide(L)'
;NAEYKVYSLSPKFPEKYVYSLKPNSIEHDFRSAKEDDLAAILFTSGTTGNPKGVMLTHKNLVSDAYIAQTRMDIFSTDVFYALLPIHHAYTMQAVFIESLSVGAEIVFGKSMAVSRLMKELREGQITMLLGVPLLFNKLLAGIMKGIKAKGPFVNGAIHAMMWISYIIKKVFKVNPGKTLFK
;
A
#
# COMPACT_ATOMS: atom_id res chain seq x y z
N ASN A 1 -14.83 -35.71 -2.78
CA ASN A 1 -15.13 -34.36 -3.32
C ASN A 1 -15.29 -33.45 -2.12
N ALA A 2 -14.33 -32.53 -1.92
CA ALA A 2 -14.47 -31.49 -0.93
C ALA A 2 -15.49 -30.47 -1.43
N GLU A 3 -16.57 -30.25 -0.68
CA GLU A 3 -17.55 -29.23 -0.98
C GLU A 3 -17.02 -27.89 -0.52
N TYR A 4 -16.63 -27.04 -1.46
CA TYR A 4 -16.13 -25.70 -1.14
C TYR A 4 -17.30 -24.75 -0.88
N LYS A 5 -17.31 -24.09 0.28
CA LYS A 5 -18.23 -22.99 0.55
C LYS A 5 -17.67 -21.69 -0.03
N VAL A 6 -18.44 -21.05 -0.91
CA VAL A 6 -18.08 -19.79 -1.53
C VAL A 6 -18.89 -18.68 -0.86
N TYR A 7 -18.19 -17.66 -0.34
CA TYR A 7 -18.80 -16.47 0.24
C TYR A 7 -18.58 -15.26 -0.64
N SER A 8 -19.48 -14.28 -0.57
CA SER A 8 -19.43 -13.05 -1.36
C SER A 8 -19.18 -11.82 -0.47
N LEU A 9 -18.35 -10.92 -0.93
CA LEU A 9 -18.22 -9.57 -0.37
C LEU A 9 -19.25 -8.60 -0.97
N SER A 10 -20.03 -9.04 -1.96
CA SER A 10 -21.06 -8.22 -2.59
C SER A 10 -22.42 -8.45 -1.94
N PRO A 11 -23.14 -7.39 -1.53
CA PRO A 11 -24.49 -7.50 -0.99
C PRO A 11 -25.53 -7.99 -2.01
N LYS A 12 -25.17 -8.12 -3.30
CA LYS A 12 -26.03 -8.69 -4.35
C LYS A 12 -26.36 -10.17 -4.15
N PHE A 13 -25.60 -10.85 -3.30
CA PHE A 13 -25.79 -12.25 -2.97
C PHE A 13 -25.98 -12.39 -1.45
N PRO A 14 -27.17 -12.02 -0.92
CA PRO A 14 -27.38 -11.89 0.53
C PRO A 14 -27.17 -13.19 1.30
N GLU A 15 -27.50 -14.35 0.68
CA GLU A 15 -27.32 -15.67 1.30
C GLU A 15 -25.86 -16.09 1.46
N LYS A 16 -24.96 -15.47 0.69
CA LYS A 16 -23.52 -15.72 0.72
C LYS A 16 -22.72 -14.50 1.21
N TYR A 17 -23.42 -13.42 1.55
CA TYR A 17 -22.78 -12.18 1.95
C TYR A 17 -22.11 -12.32 3.31
N VAL A 18 -20.79 -12.17 3.36
CA VAL A 18 -20.01 -12.47 4.55
C VAL A 18 -20.46 -11.68 5.79
N TYR A 19 -20.92 -10.45 5.63
CA TYR A 19 -21.39 -9.60 6.75
C TYR A 19 -22.82 -9.93 7.23
N SER A 20 -23.59 -10.74 6.48
CA SER A 20 -24.88 -11.24 6.92
C SER A 20 -24.78 -12.61 7.62
N LEU A 21 -23.61 -13.21 7.62
CA LEU A 21 -23.36 -14.47 8.32
C LEU A 21 -23.39 -14.22 9.83
N LYS A 22 -24.25 -14.95 10.52
CA LYS A 22 -24.22 -14.95 11.99
C LYS A 22 -22.96 -15.72 12.42
N PRO A 23 -22.11 -15.14 13.29
CA PRO A 23 -21.03 -15.90 13.86
C PRO A 23 -21.61 -17.07 14.66
N ASN A 24 -21.32 -18.28 14.24
CA ASN A 24 -21.55 -19.42 15.10
C ASN A 24 -20.53 -19.34 16.23
N SER A 25 -20.93 -19.71 17.45
CA SER A 25 -20.00 -19.90 18.56
C SER A 25 -19.15 -21.17 18.27
N ILE A 26 -18.23 -21.02 17.34
CA ILE A 26 -17.24 -22.06 17.07
C ILE A 26 -16.12 -21.80 18.08
N GLU A 27 -15.87 -22.74 18.97
CA GLU A 27 -14.59 -22.82 19.64
C GLU A 27 -13.54 -22.93 18.54
N HIS A 28 -12.85 -21.82 18.27
CA HIS A 28 -11.76 -21.81 17.31
C HIS A 28 -10.56 -22.48 17.95
N ASP A 29 -10.28 -23.71 17.56
CA ASP A 29 -8.99 -24.33 17.77
C ASP A 29 -7.99 -23.57 16.86
N PHE A 30 -7.39 -22.52 17.40
CA PHE A 30 -6.31 -21.81 16.74
C PHE A 30 -5.08 -22.72 16.72
N ARG A 31 -5.03 -23.58 15.71
CA ARG A 31 -3.80 -24.35 15.46
C ARG A 31 -2.69 -23.36 15.14
N SER A 32 -1.64 -23.42 15.94
CA SER A 32 -0.43 -22.66 15.65
C SER A 32 0.12 -23.09 14.29
N ALA A 33 0.13 -22.18 13.31
CA ALA A 33 0.76 -22.43 12.04
C ALA A 33 2.27 -22.61 12.24
N LYS A 34 2.86 -23.58 11.54
CA LYS A 34 4.30 -23.77 11.51
C LYS A 34 4.94 -22.90 10.43
N GLU A 35 6.21 -22.59 10.59
CA GLU A 35 6.96 -21.77 9.64
C GLU A 35 6.88 -22.29 8.20
N ASP A 36 6.94 -23.62 8.03
CA ASP A 36 6.95 -24.28 6.72
C ASP A 36 5.55 -24.59 6.18
N ASP A 37 4.47 -24.29 6.92
CA ASP A 37 3.11 -24.46 6.44
C ASP A 37 2.84 -23.46 5.31
N LEU A 38 2.02 -23.89 4.32
CA LEU A 38 1.60 -23.07 3.21
C LEU A 38 0.71 -21.92 3.71
N ALA A 39 1.15 -20.67 3.49
CA ALA A 39 0.42 -19.47 3.89
C ALA A 39 -0.36 -18.83 2.74
N ALA A 40 0.21 -18.82 1.52
CA ALA A 40 -0.41 -18.18 0.37
C ALA A 40 0.01 -18.84 -0.94
N ILE A 41 -0.86 -18.76 -1.96
CA ILE A 41 -0.54 -19.11 -3.35
C ILE A 41 -0.80 -17.87 -4.19
N LEU A 42 0.24 -17.32 -4.80
CA LEU A 42 0.14 -16.18 -5.70
C LEU A 42 0.34 -16.60 -7.14
N PHE A 43 -0.59 -16.21 -8.01
CA PHE A 43 -0.50 -16.54 -9.42
C PHE A 43 0.30 -15.48 -10.19
N THR A 44 1.25 -15.95 -10.97
CA THR A 44 1.99 -15.13 -11.95
C THR A 44 1.45 -15.40 -13.36
N SER A 45 1.51 -14.39 -14.23
CA SER A 45 0.98 -14.47 -15.60
C SER A 45 1.74 -15.43 -16.51
N GLY A 46 2.82 -16.06 -16.05
CA GLY A 46 3.62 -17.05 -16.78
C GLY A 46 3.99 -16.64 -18.22
N THR A 47 5.24 -16.72 -18.60
CA THR A 47 5.70 -16.42 -19.96
C THR A 47 5.11 -17.34 -21.03
N THR A 48 4.58 -18.49 -20.64
CA THR A 48 3.96 -19.52 -21.49
C THR A 48 2.44 -19.40 -21.61
N GLY A 49 1.83 -18.34 -21.06
CA GLY A 49 0.38 -18.10 -21.08
C GLY A 49 -0.41 -18.83 -19.99
N ASN A 50 0.14 -19.86 -19.37
CA ASN A 50 -0.51 -20.54 -18.24
C ASN A 50 -0.09 -19.91 -16.91
N PRO A 51 -1.04 -19.49 -16.05
CA PRO A 51 -0.72 -18.98 -14.72
C PRO A 51 0.03 -20.03 -13.89
N LYS A 52 1.09 -19.59 -13.21
CA LYS A 52 1.84 -20.43 -12.27
C LYS A 52 1.53 -20.00 -10.85
N GLY A 53 1.10 -20.93 -10.00
CA GLY A 53 0.89 -20.69 -8.58
C GLY A 53 2.21 -20.77 -7.81
N VAL A 54 2.68 -19.65 -7.29
CA VAL A 54 3.85 -19.58 -6.40
C VAL A 54 3.38 -19.85 -4.99
N MET A 55 3.84 -20.92 -4.39
CA MET A 55 3.52 -21.29 -3.00
C MET A 55 4.45 -20.55 -2.05
N LEU A 56 3.86 -19.83 -1.09
CA LEU A 56 4.58 -19.09 -0.06
C LEU A 56 4.25 -19.67 1.31
N THR A 57 5.27 -19.95 2.10
CA THR A 57 5.12 -20.41 3.49
C THR A 57 4.97 -19.21 4.43
N HIS A 58 4.53 -19.48 5.66
CA HIS A 58 4.54 -18.46 6.73
C HIS A 58 5.94 -17.88 6.93
N LYS A 59 6.97 -18.70 6.88
CA LYS A 59 8.37 -18.27 6.97
C LYS A 59 8.74 -17.26 5.88
N ASN A 60 8.32 -17.48 4.63
CA ASN A 60 8.61 -16.55 3.55
C ASN A 60 8.02 -15.16 3.84
N LEU A 61 6.74 -15.10 4.24
CA LEU A 61 6.04 -13.84 4.49
C LEU A 61 6.62 -13.10 5.71
N VAL A 62 6.84 -13.82 6.82
CA VAL A 62 7.38 -13.23 8.05
C VAL A 62 8.82 -12.77 7.87
N SER A 63 9.65 -13.56 7.18
CA SER A 63 11.06 -13.18 6.93
C SER A 63 11.16 -11.90 6.09
N ASP A 64 10.30 -11.75 5.08
CA ASP A 64 10.29 -10.55 4.22
C ASP A 64 9.86 -9.31 5.00
N ALA A 65 8.80 -9.41 5.82
CA ALA A 65 8.38 -8.33 6.72
C ALA A 65 9.52 -7.96 7.71
N TYR A 66 10.16 -8.92 8.33
CA TYR A 66 11.28 -8.67 9.23
C TYR A 66 12.44 -7.95 8.53
N ILE A 67 12.79 -8.36 7.31
CA ILE A 67 13.85 -7.71 6.52
C ILE A 67 13.45 -6.26 6.20
N ALA A 68 12.19 -5.98 5.85
CA ALA A 68 11.70 -4.63 5.61
C ALA A 68 11.86 -3.74 6.85
N GLN A 69 11.48 -4.23 8.04
CA GLN A 69 11.61 -3.51 9.31
C GLN A 69 13.07 -3.24 9.70
N THR A 70 14.00 -4.12 9.33
CA THR A 70 15.44 -3.87 9.57
C THR A 70 16.05 -2.80 8.65
N ARG A 71 15.37 -2.44 7.57
CA ARG A 71 15.85 -1.50 6.54
C ARG A 71 15.11 -0.17 6.51
N MET A 72 13.91 -0.15 7.05
CA MET A 72 13.05 1.02 7.10
C MET A 72 12.52 1.22 8.51
N ASP A 73 12.44 2.47 8.93
CA ASP A 73 11.80 2.84 10.19
C ASP A 73 10.27 2.74 10.02
N ILE A 74 9.70 1.64 10.48
CA ILE A 74 8.26 1.34 10.42
C ILE A 74 7.75 1.12 11.83
N PHE A 75 6.68 1.83 12.20
CA PHE A 75 6.17 1.85 13.57
C PHE A 75 4.66 1.53 13.61
N SER A 76 4.18 1.09 14.76
CA SER A 76 2.74 0.87 15.00
C SER A 76 1.89 2.16 14.89
N THR A 77 2.53 3.32 14.93
CA THR A 77 1.89 4.63 14.75
C THR A 77 1.78 5.03 13.28
N ASP A 78 2.34 4.25 12.36
CA ASP A 78 2.22 4.53 10.93
C ASP A 78 0.82 4.22 10.40
N VAL A 79 0.44 4.92 9.34
CA VAL A 79 -0.79 4.72 8.60
C VAL A 79 -0.45 4.36 7.16
N PHE A 80 -0.67 3.11 6.81
CA PHE A 80 -0.42 2.57 5.48
C PHE A 80 -1.58 2.85 4.53
N TYR A 81 -1.27 3.23 3.29
CA TYR A 81 -2.29 3.47 2.28
C TYR A 81 -2.33 2.35 1.24
N ALA A 82 -3.37 1.54 1.28
CA ALA A 82 -3.62 0.45 0.34
C ALA A 82 -4.42 0.94 -0.87
N LEU A 83 -3.74 1.48 -1.88
CA LEU A 83 -4.34 1.92 -3.15
C LEU A 83 -4.31 0.86 -4.23
N LEU A 84 -3.21 0.10 -4.29
CA LEU A 84 -3.03 -0.98 -5.25
C LEU A 84 -3.71 -2.26 -4.75
N PRO A 85 -4.13 -3.15 -5.66
CA PRO A 85 -4.81 -4.38 -5.27
C PRO A 85 -3.94 -5.27 -4.37
N ILE A 86 -4.48 -5.66 -3.22
CA ILE A 86 -3.77 -6.47 -2.22
C ILE A 86 -3.51 -7.92 -2.66
N HIS A 87 -4.14 -8.37 -3.76
CA HIS A 87 -3.85 -9.70 -4.32
C HIS A 87 -2.55 -9.75 -5.13
N HIS A 88 -1.89 -8.61 -5.37
CA HIS A 88 -0.54 -8.58 -5.92
C HIS A 88 0.50 -8.72 -4.81
N ALA A 89 1.52 -9.53 -5.04
CA ALA A 89 2.58 -9.83 -4.06
C ALA A 89 3.15 -8.58 -3.39
N TYR A 90 3.46 -7.54 -4.17
CA TYR A 90 4.02 -6.29 -3.67
C TYR A 90 3.11 -5.61 -2.64
N THR A 91 1.82 -5.44 -2.96
CA THR A 91 0.88 -4.77 -2.05
C THR A 91 0.49 -5.66 -0.88
N MET A 92 0.33 -6.97 -1.14
CA MET A 92 0.05 -7.94 -0.08
C MET A 92 1.16 -7.91 0.98
N GLN A 93 2.41 -7.97 0.56
CA GLN A 93 3.54 -8.01 1.50
C GLN A 93 3.81 -6.65 2.11
N ALA A 94 4.07 -5.63 1.29
CA ALA A 94 4.60 -4.36 1.75
C ALA A 94 3.55 -3.38 2.29
N VAL A 95 2.26 -3.68 2.15
CA VAL A 95 1.18 -2.88 2.77
C VAL A 95 0.42 -3.73 3.79
N PHE A 96 -0.14 -4.88 3.37
CA PHE A 96 -1.05 -5.62 4.21
C PHE A 96 -0.31 -6.42 5.31
N ILE A 97 0.65 -7.27 4.95
CA ILE A 97 1.39 -8.08 5.93
C ILE A 97 2.27 -7.19 6.81
N GLU A 98 2.96 -6.21 6.22
CA GLU A 98 3.86 -5.32 6.94
C GLU A 98 3.12 -4.50 8.01
N SER A 99 2.01 -3.85 7.66
CA SER A 99 1.23 -3.08 8.64
C SER A 99 0.68 -3.94 9.77
N LEU A 100 0.17 -5.14 9.45
CA LEU A 100 -0.31 -6.09 10.47
C LEU A 100 0.82 -6.54 11.41
N SER A 101 2.03 -6.77 10.87
CA SER A 101 3.17 -7.26 11.67
C SER A 101 3.64 -6.27 12.72
N VAL A 102 3.47 -4.97 12.50
CA VAL A 102 3.82 -3.90 13.46
C VAL A 102 2.61 -3.33 14.21
N GLY A 103 1.38 -3.75 13.87
CA GLY A 103 0.15 -3.22 14.46
C GLY A 103 -0.21 -1.81 13.97
N ALA A 104 0.18 -1.45 12.74
CA ALA A 104 -0.13 -0.17 12.12
C ALA A 104 -1.53 -0.15 11.49
N GLU A 105 -2.06 1.05 11.26
CA GLU A 105 -3.34 1.26 10.60
C GLU A 105 -3.23 1.07 9.08
N ILE A 106 -4.33 0.56 8.46
CA ILE A 106 -4.46 0.46 7.01
C ILE A 106 -5.66 1.27 6.54
N VAL A 107 -5.44 2.23 5.66
CA VAL A 107 -6.49 2.98 4.95
C VAL A 107 -6.59 2.46 3.52
N PHE A 108 -7.77 1.95 3.14
CA PHE A 108 -8.01 1.46 1.79
C PHE A 108 -8.45 2.59 0.86
N GLY A 109 -7.63 2.85 -0.17
CA GLY A 109 -7.91 3.86 -1.19
C GLY A 109 -9.06 3.45 -2.10
N LYS A 110 -9.90 4.43 -2.46
CA LYS A 110 -11.11 4.19 -3.27
C LYS A 110 -10.91 4.51 -4.75
N SER A 111 -9.90 5.30 -5.10
CA SER A 111 -9.73 5.77 -6.48
C SER A 111 -8.32 6.26 -6.76
N MET A 112 -7.83 6.00 -7.97
CA MET A 112 -6.56 6.53 -8.48
C MET A 112 -6.68 7.95 -9.06
N ALA A 113 -7.85 8.61 -8.95
CA ALA A 113 -8.02 10.01 -9.35
C ALA A 113 -7.20 10.91 -8.40
N VAL A 114 -6.33 11.75 -8.97
CA VAL A 114 -5.34 12.52 -8.18
C VAL A 114 -5.99 13.41 -7.13
N SER A 115 -7.11 14.09 -7.46
CA SER A 115 -7.83 14.94 -6.50
C SER A 115 -8.34 14.17 -5.30
N ARG A 116 -8.87 12.97 -5.52
CA ARG A 116 -9.36 12.09 -4.46
C ARG A 116 -8.22 11.51 -3.65
N LEU A 117 -7.18 11.03 -4.33
CA LEU A 117 -5.98 10.52 -3.69
C LEU A 117 -5.36 11.56 -2.75
N MET A 118 -5.18 12.80 -3.20
CA MET A 118 -4.64 13.89 -2.36
C MET A 118 -5.54 14.20 -1.15
N LYS A 119 -6.86 14.07 -1.32
CA LYS A 119 -7.81 14.21 -0.22
C LYS A 119 -7.66 13.08 0.78
N GLU A 120 -7.66 11.82 0.31
CA GLU A 120 -7.55 10.62 1.16
C GLU A 120 -6.21 10.56 1.92
N LEU A 121 -5.10 10.95 1.27
CA LEU A 121 -3.79 11.04 1.92
C LEU A 121 -3.79 12.03 3.10
N ARG A 122 -4.49 13.16 2.94
CA ARG A 122 -4.59 14.19 3.99
C ARG A 122 -5.54 13.78 5.10
N GLU A 123 -6.75 13.34 4.75
CA GLU A 123 -7.79 12.97 5.72
C GLU A 123 -7.41 11.72 6.52
N GLY A 124 -6.77 10.75 5.88
CA GLY A 124 -6.27 9.55 6.52
C GLY A 124 -4.94 9.72 7.23
N GLN A 125 -4.34 10.92 7.22
CA GLN A 125 -3.02 11.18 7.82
C GLN A 125 -1.96 10.14 7.42
N ILE A 126 -1.95 9.75 6.15
CA ILE A 126 -1.12 8.66 5.64
C ILE A 126 0.37 8.99 5.81
N THR A 127 1.10 8.09 6.45
CA THR A 127 2.56 8.19 6.64
C THR A 127 3.31 7.28 5.67
N MET A 128 2.70 6.15 5.28
CA MET A 128 3.32 5.15 4.41
C MET A 128 2.54 4.98 3.11
N LEU A 129 3.09 5.50 2.01
CA LEU A 129 2.54 5.35 0.66
C LEU A 129 3.45 4.49 -0.19
N LEU A 130 3.01 3.29 -0.50
CA LEU A 130 3.67 2.43 -1.46
C LEU A 130 3.01 2.55 -2.84
N GLY A 131 3.83 2.68 -3.87
CA GLY A 131 3.30 2.88 -5.21
C GLY A 131 4.28 2.46 -6.30
N VAL A 132 3.75 2.33 -7.49
CA VAL A 132 4.52 2.10 -8.72
C VAL A 132 4.88 3.44 -9.37
N PRO A 133 5.92 3.50 -10.23
CA PRO A 133 6.34 4.76 -10.87
C PRO A 133 5.21 5.52 -11.54
N LEU A 134 4.27 4.81 -12.16
CA LEU A 134 3.09 5.43 -12.79
C LEU A 134 2.22 6.23 -11.80
N LEU A 135 2.08 5.76 -10.56
CA LEU A 135 1.33 6.46 -9.51
C LEU A 135 2.02 7.79 -9.16
N PHE A 136 3.33 7.74 -8.91
CA PHE A 136 4.10 8.94 -8.56
C PHE A 136 4.14 9.96 -9.70
N ASN A 137 4.25 9.51 -10.95
CA ASN A 137 4.16 10.40 -12.11
C ASN A 137 2.79 11.09 -12.22
N LYS A 138 1.69 10.36 -11.97
CA LYS A 138 0.33 10.94 -11.94
C LYS A 138 0.17 11.95 -10.81
N LEU A 139 0.68 11.63 -9.61
CA LEU A 139 0.68 12.55 -8.47
C LEU A 139 1.42 13.83 -8.79
N LEU A 140 2.65 13.72 -9.29
CA LEU A 140 3.47 14.87 -9.68
C LEU A 140 2.76 15.74 -10.72
N ALA A 141 2.24 15.13 -11.78
CA ALA A 141 1.49 15.85 -12.82
C ALA A 141 0.25 16.57 -12.26
N GLY A 142 -0.48 15.93 -11.35
CA GLY A 142 -1.64 16.53 -10.67
C GLY A 142 -1.27 17.71 -9.77
N ILE A 143 -0.19 17.57 -8.99
CA ILE A 143 0.34 18.66 -8.16
C ILE A 143 0.76 19.84 -9.04
N MET A 144 1.55 19.58 -10.09
CA MET A 144 2.01 20.61 -11.01
C MET A 144 0.86 21.31 -11.73
N LYS A 145 -0.18 20.57 -12.12
CA LYS A 145 -1.41 21.15 -12.68
C LYS A 145 -2.11 22.08 -11.67
N GLY A 146 -2.21 21.66 -10.41
CA GLY A 146 -2.77 22.47 -9.33
C GLY A 146 -1.98 23.75 -9.06
N ILE A 147 -0.65 23.69 -9.10
CA ILE A 147 0.24 24.84 -8.97
C ILE A 147 0.04 25.82 -10.13
N LYS A 148 0.01 25.30 -11.36
CA LYS A 148 -0.17 26.10 -12.57
C LYS A 148 -1.53 26.84 -12.57
N ALA A 149 -2.57 26.21 -12.03
CA ALA A 149 -3.90 26.82 -11.91
C ALA A 149 -3.95 28.02 -10.94
N LYS A 150 -2.98 28.14 -10.01
CA LYS A 150 -2.86 29.29 -9.08
C LYS A 150 -2.26 30.55 -9.72
N GLY A 151 -1.95 30.51 -11.00
CA GLY A 151 -1.45 31.65 -11.77
C GLY A 151 0.08 31.64 -12.00
N PRO A 152 0.52 32.48 -12.94
CA PRO A 152 1.91 32.47 -13.41
C PRO A 152 2.92 32.85 -12.31
N PHE A 153 2.55 33.74 -11.41
CA PHE A 153 3.43 34.18 -10.31
C PHE A 153 3.74 33.03 -9.33
N VAL A 154 2.71 32.30 -8.87
CA VAL A 154 2.87 31.16 -7.98
C VAL A 154 3.64 30.04 -8.65
N ASN A 155 3.33 29.76 -9.91
CA ASN A 155 4.03 28.76 -10.70
C ASN A 155 5.53 29.11 -10.84
N GLY A 156 5.86 30.35 -11.18
CA GLY A 156 7.23 30.84 -11.30
C GLY A 156 7.99 30.75 -9.97
N ALA A 157 7.38 31.18 -8.86
CA ALA A 157 7.98 31.11 -7.54
C ALA A 157 8.32 29.67 -7.12
N ILE A 158 7.41 28.71 -7.35
CA ILE A 158 7.65 27.30 -7.03
C ILE A 158 8.76 26.71 -7.89
N HIS A 159 8.78 27.00 -9.20
CA HIS A 159 9.88 26.55 -10.05
C HIS A 159 11.24 27.15 -9.62
N ALA A 160 11.28 28.41 -9.23
CA ALA A 160 12.49 29.03 -8.72
C ALA A 160 12.97 28.36 -7.41
N MET A 161 12.06 28.09 -6.47
CA MET A 161 12.39 27.37 -5.23
C MET A 161 12.90 25.94 -5.50
N MET A 162 12.29 25.23 -6.43
CA MET A 162 12.75 23.89 -6.83
C MET A 162 14.16 23.94 -7.43
N TRP A 163 14.43 24.94 -8.27
CA TRP A 163 15.74 25.13 -8.88
C TRP A 163 16.81 25.49 -7.83
N ILE A 164 16.51 26.41 -6.92
CA ILE A 164 17.39 26.76 -5.80
C ILE A 164 17.69 25.55 -4.93
N SER A 165 16.65 24.78 -4.56
CA SER A 165 16.79 23.54 -3.79
C SER A 165 17.68 22.52 -4.51
N TYR A 166 17.51 22.38 -5.82
CA TYR A 166 18.36 21.51 -6.64
C TYR A 166 19.85 21.95 -6.60
N ILE A 167 20.12 23.25 -6.74
CA ILE A 167 21.49 23.79 -6.68
C ILE A 167 22.09 23.56 -5.29
N ILE A 168 21.37 23.88 -4.23
CA ILE A 168 21.84 23.67 -2.85
C ILE A 168 22.20 22.19 -2.63
N LYS A 169 21.33 21.28 -3.07
CA LYS A 169 21.60 19.85 -2.98
C LYS A 169 22.84 19.42 -3.77
N LYS A 170 23.02 19.98 -4.97
CA LYS A 170 24.15 19.64 -5.84
C LYS A 170 25.48 20.18 -5.31
N VAL A 171 25.49 21.41 -4.79
CA VAL A 171 26.71 22.09 -4.34
C VAL A 171 27.10 21.69 -2.91
N PHE A 172 26.12 21.73 -1.99
CA PHE A 172 26.38 21.52 -0.56
C PHE A 172 26.07 20.11 -0.08
N LYS A 173 25.53 19.22 -0.96
CA LYS A 173 25.07 17.86 -0.62
C LYS A 173 24.03 17.82 0.53
N VAL A 174 23.43 18.96 0.86
CA VAL A 174 22.36 19.12 1.88
C VAL A 174 21.01 19.08 1.18
N ASN A 175 20.03 18.44 1.81
CA ASN A 175 18.66 18.40 1.28
C ASN A 175 17.78 19.41 2.05
N PRO A 176 17.54 20.63 1.50
CA PRO A 176 16.79 21.68 2.20
C PRO A 176 15.36 21.23 2.56
N GLY A 177 14.75 20.37 1.74
CA GLY A 177 13.41 19.84 1.99
C GLY A 177 13.33 18.99 3.26
N LYS A 178 14.35 18.20 3.57
CA LYS A 178 14.41 17.41 4.82
C LYS A 178 14.53 18.29 6.08
N THR A 179 15.08 19.48 5.94
CA THR A 179 15.34 20.39 7.09
C THR A 179 14.16 21.31 7.35
N LEU A 180 13.42 21.69 6.29
CA LEU A 180 12.29 22.63 6.38
C LEU A 180 10.92 21.96 6.62
N PHE A 181 10.79 20.68 6.31
CA PHE A 181 9.54 19.92 6.39
C PHE A 181 9.69 18.66 7.26
N LYS A 182 10.40 18.81 8.38
CA LYS A 182 10.40 17.80 9.45
C LYS A 182 9.13 17.89 10.26
#